data_1605d6fea68e0ebc40ee50af12646409
#
_entry.id   1605d6fea68e0ebc40ee50af12646409
#
_cell.length_a   1.000
_cell.length_b   1.000
_cell.length_c   1.000
_cell.angle_alpha   90.00
_cell.angle_beta   90.00
_cell.angle_gamma   90.00
#
_symmetry.space_group_name_H-M   'P 1'
#
loop_
_entity.id
_entity.type
_entity.pdbx_description
1 polymer ?
#
loop_
_entity_poly.entity_id
_entity_poly.type
_entity_poly.pdbx_seq_one_letter_code
_entity_poly.pdbx_strand_id
1 'polypeptide(L)'
;EYSRKYAFNDYFKRYCKVHIEVENKIDKIVINKNCALPSIQKRIFNDYKKLSVNNFEIEKQLLFYDPDGNPVYNFKSYLLNMSKLIELSSHLNFKWLDDCRLYTSFVSLSSDIKLRNVLLNNNTIKHFDIRSSFPLFFSIWLLENGFSKTSYEFKEFISDIKIGGFYRHLAFKLNKVKDAKRHKIHKDVDGNDVIYETKYYSREDAKTLWNIWLNGENLNKDNEVKTDDINFVFQSYYGEILDLMLSFKKDKNFFFKTLSFMEADFIFNKVCRRLYEEVPGIILTTCHDSIYFEQQYEKQVAEIWNDELSKLHSFIGCKDESIKEPIISNEIIEVLDYKKSKDKINAELDELLS
;
A
#
# COMPACT_ATOMS: atom_id res chain seq x y z
N GLU A 1 -34.12 -0.26 -20.20
CA GLU A 1 -33.50 0.29 -18.96
C GLU A 1 -33.75 -0.58 -17.73
N TYR A 2 -34.98 -1.04 -17.52
CA TYR A 2 -35.35 -1.91 -16.37
C TYR A 2 -34.72 -3.31 -16.46
N SER A 3 -34.71 -3.92 -17.64
CA SER A 3 -34.17 -5.27 -17.87
C SER A 3 -32.64 -5.34 -17.67
N ARG A 4 -31.90 -4.28 -17.99
CA ARG A 4 -30.44 -4.20 -17.86
C ARG A 4 -29.99 -4.05 -16.41
N LYS A 5 -30.72 -3.27 -15.61
CA LYS A 5 -30.53 -3.20 -14.16
C LYS A 5 -30.71 -4.54 -13.47
N TYR A 6 -31.65 -5.35 -13.94
CA TYR A 6 -31.89 -6.69 -13.39
C TYR A 6 -30.82 -7.69 -13.82
N ALA A 7 -30.36 -7.67 -15.06
CA ALA A 7 -29.29 -8.55 -15.52
C ALA A 7 -27.98 -8.28 -14.77
N PHE A 8 -27.62 -7.01 -14.56
CA PHE A 8 -26.46 -6.61 -13.78
C PHE A 8 -26.57 -7.02 -12.30
N ASN A 9 -27.71 -6.79 -11.67
CA ASN A 9 -27.98 -7.23 -10.30
C ASN A 9 -27.97 -8.77 -10.16
N ASP A 10 -28.46 -9.50 -11.16
CA ASP A 10 -28.46 -10.96 -11.14
C ASP A 10 -27.09 -11.56 -11.39
N TYR A 11 -26.27 -10.96 -12.26
CA TYR A 11 -24.88 -11.34 -12.44
C TYR A 11 -24.08 -11.10 -11.16
N PHE A 12 -24.21 -9.93 -10.53
CA PHE A 12 -23.59 -9.62 -9.26
C PHE A 12 -24.12 -10.52 -8.13
N LYS A 13 -25.40 -10.76 -8.06
CA LYS A 13 -26.00 -11.69 -7.09
C LYS A 13 -25.48 -13.11 -7.28
N ARG A 14 -25.31 -13.58 -8.53
CA ARG A 14 -24.74 -14.90 -8.82
C ARG A 14 -23.24 -14.96 -8.48
N TYR A 15 -22.49 -13.94 -8.85
CA TYR A 15 -21.08 -13.83 -8.50
C TYR A 15 -20.88 -13.75 -6.98
N CYS A 16 -21.65 -12.93 -6.31
CA CYS A 16 -21.67 -12.84 -4.86
C CYS A 16 -22.17 -14.12 -4.19
N LYS A 17 -23.20 -14.78 -4.75
CA LYS A 17 -23.73 -16.03 -4.23
C LYS A 17 -22.72 -17.17 -4.31
N VAL A 18 -22.01 -17.28 -5.42
CA VAL A 18 -20.94 -18.28 -5.59
C VAL A 18 -19.78 -18.03 -4.61
N HIS A 19 -19.43 -16.77 -4.32
CA HIS A 19 -18.42 -16.46 -3.32
C HIS A 19 -18.92 -16.53 -1.87
N ILE A 20 -20.20 -16.20 -1.63
CA ILE A 20 -20.81 -16.27 -0.30
C ILE A 20 -21.15 -17.71 0.12
N GLU A 21 -21.49 -18.58 -0.83
CA GLU A 21 -21.77 -20.00 -0.52
C GLU A 21 -20.49 -20.81 -0.22
N VAL A 22 -19.32 -20.32 -0.62
CA VAL A 22 -18.02 -21.00 -0.41
C VAL A 22 -17.36 -20.63 0.92
N GLU A 23 -17.71 -19.50 1.54
CA GLU A 23 -17.04 -19.06 2.74
C GLU A 23 -18.02 -18.82 3.89
N ASN A 24 -17.97 -19.72 4.87
CA ASN A 24 -18.51 -19.46 6.20
C ASN A 24 -17.93 -18.15 6.74
N LYS A 25 -18.79 -17.29 7.32
CA LYS A 25 -18.34 -16.10 8.06
C LYS A 25 -17.15 -16.46 8.94
N ILE A 26 -16.14 -15.60 8.94
CA ILE A 26 -14.98 -15.78 9.80
C ILE A 26 -15.43 -15.60 11.25
N ASP A 27 -15.80 -16.71 11.90
CA ASP A 27 -16.23 -16.69 13.30
C ASP A 27 -15.06 -16.73 14.27
N LYS A 28 -13.91 -17.19 13.81
CA LYS A 28 -12.71 -17.34 14.65
C LYS A 28 -11.48 -16.81 13.96
N ILE A 29 -10.71 -16.03 14.72
CA ILE A 29 -9.40 -15.56 14.28
C ILE A 29 -8.35 -16.67 14.48
N VAL A 30 -7.48 -16.84 13.48
CA VAL A 30 -6.23 -17.60 13.62
C VAL A 30 -5.16 -16.65 14.14
N ILE A 31 -4.70 -16.89 15.37
CA ILE A 31 -3.66 -16.07 16.01
C ILE A 31 -2.29 -16.50 15.48
N ASN A 32 -1.55 -15.56 14.92
CA ASN A 32 -0.13 -15.72 14.58
C ASN A 32 0.74 -15.07 15.66
N LYS A 33 1.26 -15.87 16.60
CA LYS A 33 2.02 -15.39 17.75
C LYS A 33 3.33 -14.68 17.38
N ASN A 34 3.83 -14.88 16.16
CA ASN A 34 5.07 -14.27 15.71
C ASN A 34 4.87 -12.84 15.19
N CYS A 35 3.63 -12.43 14.92
CA CYS A 35 3.35 -11.16 14.27
C CYS A 35 3.00 -10.02 15.23
N ALA A 36 2.07 -10.29 16.15
CA ALA A 36 1.62 -9.29 17.12
C ALA A 36 1.11 -9.99 18.38
N LEU A 37 1.00 -9.23 19.48
CA LEU A 37 0.41 -9.74 20.71
C LEU A 37 -1.00 -10.29 20.44
N PRO A 38 -1.36 -11.47 20.97
CA PRO A 38 -2.68 -12.07 20.74
C PRO A 38 -3.86 -11.16 21.12
N SER A 39 -3.70 -10.32 22.13
CA SER A 39 -4.70 -9.32 22.55
C SER A 39 -4.93 -8.26 21.46
N ILE A 40 -3.86 -7.79 20.85
CA ILE A 40 -3.91 -6.80 19.75
C ILE A 40 -4.58 -7.41 18.52
N GLN A 41 -4.18 -8.63 18.12
CA GLN A 41 -4.80 -9.33 16.99
C GLN A 41 -6.30 -9.51 17.17
N LYS A 42 -6.74 -9.93 18.37
CA LYS A 42 -8.17 -10.08 18.69
C LYS A 42 -8.90 -8.75 18.63
N ARG A 43 -8.29 -7.66 19.09
CA ARG A 43 -8.92 -6.34 19.07
C ARG A 43 -9.05 -5.81 17.66
N ILE A 44 -8.02 -5.90 16.82
CA ILE A 44 -8.06 -5.52 15.42
C ILE A 44 -9.12 -6.34 14.66
N PHE A 45 -9.25 -7.63 14.95
CA PHE A 45 -10.30 -8.46 14.36
C PHE A 45 -11.71 -7.99 14.75
N ASN A 46 -11.92 -7.64 16.02
CA ASN A 46 -13.19 -7.13 16.49
C ASN A 46 -13.50 -5.75 15.88
N ASP A 47 -12.48 -4.92 15.69
CA ASP A 47 -12.62 -3.61 15.06
C ASP A 47 -12.88 -3.74 13.55
N TYR A 48 -12.23 -4.70 12.87
CA TYR A 48 -12.52 -5.02 11.46
C TYR A 48 -14.01 -5.34 11.24
N LYS A 49 -14.65 -6.01 12.18
CA LYS A 49 -16.10 -6.30 12.11
C LYS A 49 -17.00 -5.07 12.22
N LYS A 50 -16.46 -3.92 12.60
CA LYS A 50 -17.17 -2.64 12.67
C LYS A 50 -17.00 -1.80 11.41
N LEU A 51 -16.25 -2.30 10.42
CA LEU A 51 -16.20 -1.69 9.10
C LEU A 51 -17.55 -1.88 8.41
N SER A 52 -18.02 -0.82 7.81
CA SER A 52 -19.23 -0.82 6.99
C SER A 52 -18.99 -0.05 5.70
N VAL A 53 -19.80 -0.31 4.71
CA VAL A 53 -19.75 0.40 3.44
C VAL A 53 -20.83 1.46 3.43
N ASN A 54 -20.45 2.68 3.07
CA ASN A 54 -21.40 3.74 2.84
C ASN A 54 -22.23 3.41 1.58
N ASN A 55 -23.42 2.89 1.78
CA ASN A 55 -24.33 2.50 0.70
C ASN A 55 -24.92 3.69 -0.05
N PHE A 56 -24.70 4.92 0.45
CA PHE A 56 -25.23 6.11 -0.17
C PHE A 56 -24.51 6.36 -1.50
N GLU A 57 -25.17 5.98 -2.58
CA GLU A 57 -24.70 6.24 -3.95
C GLU A 57 -23.30 5.70 -4.29
N ILE A 58 -22.99 4.45 -3.89
CA ILE A 58 -21.73 3.77 -4.24
C ILE A 58 -21.40 3.94 -5.74
N GLU A 59 -22.40 3.84 -6.62
CA GLU A 59 -22.22 4.05 -8.06
C GLU A 59 -21.63 5.44 -8.37
N LYS A 60 -22.12 6.50 -7.76
CA LYS A 60 -21.62 7.86 -7.97
C LYS A 60 -20.23 8.06 -7.39
N GLN A 61 -19.97 7.46 -6.23
CA GLN A 61 -18.69 7.62 -5.53
C GLN A 61 -17.54 6.86 -6.19
N LEU A 62 -17.82 5.83 -6.99
CA LEU A 62 -16.80 5.10 -7.74
C LEU A 62 -16.49 5.70 -9.12
N LEU A 63 -17.26 6.69 -9.56
CA LEU A 63 -17.08 7.39 -10.82
C LEU A 63 -16.31 8.70 -10.59
N PHE A 64 -14.99 8.58 -10.54
CA PHE A 64 -14.10 9.74 -10.41
C PHE A 64 -13.47 10.09 -11.74
N TYR A 65 -13.25 11.39 -11.92
CA TYR A 65 -12.52 11.95 -13.04
C TYR A 65 -11.26 12.63 -12.54
N ASP A 66 -10.21 12.56 -13.35
CA ASP A 66 -9.04 13.40 -13.15
C ASP A 66 -9.36 14.87 -13.50
N PRO A 67 -8.44 15.81 -13.22
CA PRO A 67 -8.63 17.23 -13.58
C PRO A 67 -8.85 17.48 -15.08
N ASP A 68 -8.40 16.53 -15.92
CA ASP A 68 -8.54 16.60 -17.39
C ASP A 68 -9.88 15.99 -17.86
N GLY A 69 -10.72 15.50 -16.94
CA GLY A 69 -12.03 14.94 -17.25
C GLY A 69 -12.02 13.50 -17.74
N ASN A 70 -10.91 12.75 -17.54
CA ASN A 70 -10.84 11.34 -17.87
C ASN A 70 -11.28 10.50 -16.66
N PRO A 71 -12.00 9.37 -16.85
CA PRO A 71 -12.37 8.50 -15.75
C PRO A 71 -11.11 7.91 -15.10
N VAL A 72 -10.99 8.09 -13.76
CA VAL A 72 -9.87 7.55 -12.96
C VAL A 72 -9.87 6.03 -12.96
N TYR A 73 -11.05 5.43 -13.00
CA TYR A 73 -11.23 3.98 -13.07
C TYR A 73 -11.82 3.56 -14.40
N ASN A 74 -11.19 2.57 -15.04
CA ASN A 74 -11.83 1.87 -16.14
C ASN A 74 -12.91 0.91 -15.60
N PHE A 75 -13.77 0.41 -16.46
CA PHE A 75 -14.88 -0.46 -16.09
C PHE A 75 -14.45 -1.71 -15.30
N LYS A 76 -13.33 -2.34 -15.69
CA LYS A 76 -12.76 -3.50 -15.00
C LYS A 76 -12.35 -3.14 -13.55
N SER A 77 -11.72 -1.99 -13.36
CA SER A 77 -11.35 -1.49 -12.03
C SER A 77 -12.57 -1.15 -11.19
N TYR A 78 -13.61 -0.58 -11.82
CA TYR A 78 -14.90 -0.33 -11.16
C TYR A 78 -15.52 -1.63 -10.63
N LEU A 79 -15.67 -2.65 -11.47
CA LEU A 79 -16.23 -3.95 -11.06
C LEU A 79 -15.43 -4.60 -9.94
N LEU A 80 -14.09 -4.53 -10.04
CA LEU A 80 -13.21 -5.08 -9.01
C LEU A 80 -13.38 -4.37 -7.66
N ASN A 81 -13.49 -3.06 -7.66
CA ASN A 81 -13.72 -2.29 -6.43
C ASN A 81 -15.11 -2.57 -5.83
N MET A 82 -16.14 -2.70 -6.66
CA MET A 82 -17.48 -3.10 -6.22
C MET A 82 -17.49 -4.47 -5.56
N SER A 83 -16.84 -5.46 -6.18
CA SER A 83 -16.69 -6.80 -5.60
C SER A 83 -16.02 -6.75 -4.23
N LYS A 84 -14.94 -5.99 -4.08
CA LYS A 84 -14.22 -5.85 -2.81
C LYS A 84 -15.03 -5.14 -1.73
N LEU A 85 -15.85 -4.14 -2.10
CA LEU A 85 -16.76 -3.48 -1.14
C LEU A 85 -17.85 -4.43 -0.65
N ILE A 86 -18.38 -5.30 -1.53
CA ILE A 86 -19.33 -6.33 -1.16
C ILE A 86 -18.68 -7.36 -0.22
N GLU A 87 -17.47 -7.82 -0.52
CA GLU A 87 -16.70 -8.70 0.36
C GLU A 87 -16.45 -8.05 1.72
N LEU A 88 -16.13 -6.75 1.75
CA LEU A 88 -15.92 -6.00 2.98
C LEU A 88 -17.20 -5.94 3.82
N SER A 89 -18.35 -5.65 3.21
CA SER A 89 -19.65 -5.60 3.92
C SER A 89 -20.06 -6.94 4.53
N SER A 90 -19.53 -8.03 3.99
CA SER A 90 -19.71 -9.39 4.50
C SER A 90 -18.63 -9.81 5.50
N HIS A 91 -17.64 -8.95 5.76
CA HIS A 91 -16.47 -9.20 6.61
C HIS A 91 -15.73 -10.50 6.27
N LEU A 92 -15.65 -10.81 4.97
CA LEU A 92 -14.87 -11.91 4.44
C LEU A 92 -13.38 -11.55 4.42
N ASN A 93 -12.52 -12.57 4.34
CA ASN A 93 -11.09 -12.38 4.18
C ASN A 93 -10.40 -11.60 5.32
N PHE A 94 -10.14 -12.28 6.42
CA PHE A 94 -9.27 -11.78 7.49
C PHE A 94 -8.17 -12.80 7.74
N LYS A 95 -6.95 -12.51 7.29
CA LYS A 95 -5.85 -13.46 7.35
C LYS A 95 -4.52 -12.78 7.68
N TRP A 96 -3.83 -13.30 8.67
CA TRP A 96 -2.42 -13.00 8.92
C TRP A 96 -1.56 -13.94 8.09
N LEU A 97 -0.62 -13.39 7.31
CA LEU A 97 0.36 -14.17 6.57
C LEU A 97 1.66 -14.35 7.36
N ASP A 98 2.56 -15.19 6.83
CA ASP A 98 3.85 -15.49 7.46
C ASP A 98 4.81 -14.28 7.49
N ASP A 99 4.57 -13.28 6.65
CA ASP A 99 5.25 -11.99 6.66
C ASP A 99 4.68 -10.99 7.66
N CYS A 100 3.78 -11.45 8.53
CA CYS A 100 3.08 -10.67 9.53
C CYS A 100 2.15 -9.57 9.01
N ARG A 101 1.88 -9.53 7.71
CA ARG A 101 0.89 -8.63 7.16
C ARG A 101 -0.52 -9.17 7.35
N LEU A 102 -1.40 -8.23 7.68
CA LEU A 102 -2.84 -8.50 7.71
C LEU A 102 -3.43 -8.29 6.32
N TYR A 103 -4.09 -9.32 5.79
CA TYR A 103 -4.82 -9.27 4.53
C TYR A 103 -6.31 -9.37 4.78
N THR A 104 -7.02 -8.37 4.27
CA THR A 104 -8.49 -8.25 4.37
C THR A 104 -9.02 -7.68 3.06
N SER A 105 -10.32 -7.75 2.85
CA SER A 105 -10.96 -7.09 1.71
C SER A 105 -10.72 -5.57 1.76
N PHE A 106 -10.59 -4.98 2.95
CA PHE A 106 -10.24 -3.57 3.13
C PHE A 106 -8.85 -3.25 2.55
N VAL A 107 -7.85 -4.09 2.82
CA VAL A 107 -6.48 -3.89 2.33
C VAL A 107 -6.42 -3.82 0.81
N SER A 108 -7.23 -4.60 0.13
CA SER A 108 -7.26 -4.71 -1.33
C SER A 108 -7.94 -3.53 -2.05
N LEU A 109 -8.65 -2.66 -1.33
CA LEU A 109 -9.25 -1.45 -1.89
C LEU A 109 -8.17 -0.39 -2.16
N SER A 110 -8.39 0.47 -3.17
CA SER A 110 -7.57 1.67 -3.35
C SER A 110 -7.79 2.66 -2.20
N SER A 111 -6.80 3.53 -1.94
CA SER A 111 -6.88 4.50 -0.84
C SER A 111 -8.10 5.43 -0.97
N ASP A 112 -8.41 5.88 -2.19
CA ASP A 112 -9.57 6.75 -2.44
C ASP A 112 -10.88 6.06 -2.10
N ILE A 113 -11.04 4.80 -2.53
CA ILE A 113 -12.23 4.00 -2.22
C ILE A 113 -12.35 3.78 -0.71
N LYS A 114 -11.25 3.46 -0.03
CA LYS A 114 -11.24 3.32 1.42
C LYS A 114 -11.79 4.56 2.10
N LEU A 115 -11.22 5.73 1.79
CA LEU A 115 -11.54 6.98 2.48
C LEU A 115 -12.95 7.51 2.19
N ARG A 116 -13.51 7.21 1.01
CA ARG A 116 -14.81 7.73 0.61
C ARG A 116 -15.97 6.79 0.89
N ASN A 117 -15.74 5.49 0.74
CA ASN A 117 -16.81 4.49 0.75
C ASN A 117 -16.85 3.62 1.99
N VAL A 118 -15.79 3.63 2.80
CA VAL A 118 -15.74 2.81 4.01
C VAL A 118 -15.94 3.69 5.24
N LEU A 119 -16.77 3.19 6.15
CA LEU A 119 -17.01 3.76 7.47
C LEU A 119 -16.44 2.83 8.53
N LEU A 120 -15.97 3.40 9.61
CA LEU A 120 -15.58 2.67 10.81
C LEU A 120 -16.54 3.05 11.92
N ASN A 121 -17.31 2.07 12.42
CA ASN A 121 -18.38 2.31 13.39
C ASN A 121 -19.38 3.40 12.91
N ASN A 122 -19.71 3.40 11.62
CA ASN A 122 -20.57 4.40 10.93
C ASN A 122 -20.00 5.83 10.88
N ASN A 123 -18.73 6.03 11.23
CA ASN A 123 -18.04 7.31 11.16
C ASN A 123 -17.05 7.33 9.98
N THR A 124 -16.80 8.53 9.46
CA THR A 124 -15.76 8.75 8.44
C THR A 124 -14.39 8.40 8.97
N ILE A 125 -13.55 7.86 8.09
CA ILE A 125 -12.20 7.42 8.43
C ILE A 125 -11.15 8.43 7.98
N LYS A 126 -10.07 8.47 8.74
CA LYS A 126 -8.79 9.11 8.41
C LYS A 126 -7.69 8.06 8.42
N HIS A 127 -6.56 8.39 7.84
CA HIS A 127 -5.42 7.48 7.88
C HIS A 127 -4.09 8.23 8.06
N PHE A 128 -3.12 7.53 8.63
CA PHE A 128 -1.72 7.91 8.64
C PHE A 128 -0.90 6.78 8.02
N ASP A 129 0.12 7.17 7.26
CA ASP A 129 0.93 6.28 6.44
C ASP A 129 2.42 6.60 6.64
N ILE A 130 3.29 5.58 6.61
CA ILE A 130 4.73 5.77 6.71
C ILE A 130 5.30 6.08 5.33
N ARG A 131 5.82 7.29 5.16
CA ARG A 131 6.51 7.65 3.93
C ARG A 131 7.75 6.81 3.72
N SER A 132 7.86 6.16 2.55
CA SER A 132 9.01 5.32 2.21
C SER A 132 9.29 4.25 3.28
N SER A 133 8.26 3.53 3.71
CA SER A 133 8.29 2.54 4.78
C SER A 133 9.47 1.56 4.63
N PHE A 134 9.59 0.88 3.50
CA PHE A 134 10.66 -0.10 3.29
C PHE A 134 12.08 0.50 3.32
N PRO A 135 12.38 1.64 2.70
CA PRO A 135 13.66 2.32 2.90
C PRO A 135 13.94 2.68 4.36
N LEU A 136 12.93 3.14 5.11
CA LEU A 136 13.06 3.44 6.53
C LEU A 136 13.41 2.19 7.35
N PHE A 137 12.64 1.11 7.20
CA PHE A 137 12.93 -0.13 7.92
C PHE A 137 14.23 -0.80 7.45
N PHE A 138 14.60 -0.65 6.20
CA PHE A 138 15.89 -1.10 5.71
C PHE A 138 17.05 -0.36 6.39
N SER A 139 16.93 0.94 6.64
CA SER A 139 17.95 1.69 7.39
C SER A 139 18.08 1.22 8.85
N ILE A 140 16.98 0.85 9.48
CA ILE A 140 16.99 0.28 10.83
C ILE A 140 17.68 -1.09 10.78
N TRP A 141 17.31 -1.93 9.82
CA TRP A 141 17.92 -3.24 9.63
C TRP A 141 19.45 -3.15 9.41
N LEU A 142 19.93 -2.17 8.63
CA LEU A 142 21.38 -1.93 8.45
C LEU A 142 22.08 -1.71 9.80
N LEU A 143 21.50 -0.86 10.66
CA LEU A 143 22.09 -0.57 11.97
C LEU A 143 22.06 -1.79 12.91
N GLU A 144 20.99 -2.55 12.91
CA GLU A 144 20.85 -3.76 13.71
C GLU A 144 21.82 -4.87 13.29
N ASN A 145 22.27 -4.82 12.02
CA ASN A 145 23.28 -5.75 11.47
C ASN A 145 24.70 -5.15 11.43
N GLY A 146 24.95 -4.14 12.26
CA GLY A 146 26.29 -3.62 12.53
C GLY A 146 26.77 -2.53 11.58
N PHE A 147 25.93 -2.00 10.70
CA PHE A 147 26.32 -0.87 9.86
C PHE A 147 26.54 0.40 10.68
N SER A 148 27.53 1.20 10.34
CA SER A 148 27.88 2.36 11.14
C SER A 148 27.02 3.58 10.82
N LYS A 149 26.39 4.19 11.84
CA LYS A 149 25.68 5.48 11.70
C LYS A 149 26.59 6.62 11.22
N THR A 150 27.88 6.51 11.43
CA THR A 150 28.86 7.56 11.09
C THR A 150 29.39 7.41 9.67
N SER A 151 29.15 6.29 8.99
CA SER A 151 29.61 6.10 7.62
C SER A 151 29.01 7.16 6.69
N TYR A 152 29.77 7.54 5.68
CA TYR A 152 29.32 8.52 4.70
C TYR A 152 28.11 7.99 3.92
N GLU A 153 28.15 6.73 3.50
CA GLU A 153 27.08 6.09 2.73
C GLU A 153 25.76 6.02 3.52
N PHE A 154 25.84 5.68 4.82
CA PHE A 154 24.64 5.65 5.65
C PHE A 154 24.03 7.03 5.78
N LYS A 155 24.83 8.08 5.99
CA LYS A 155 24.36 9.46 6.08
C LYS A 155 23.71 9.92 4.78
N GLU A 156 24.27 9.55 3.65
CA GLU A 156 23.70 9.87 2.33
C GLU A 156 22.37 9.12 2.13
N PHE A 157 22.34 7.81 2.45
CA PHE A 157 21.12 7.01 2.37
C PHE A 157 20.00 7.58 3.25
N ILE A 158 20.30 7.95 4.49
CA ILE A 158 19.35 8.59 5.40
C ILE A 158 18.90 9.96 4.90
N SER A 159 19.80 10.74 4.29
CA SER A 159 19.43 12.03 3.68
C SER A 159 18.36 11.86 2.59
N ASP A 160 18.47 10.82 1.78
CA ASP A 160 17.48 10.50 0.74
C ASP A 160 16.12 10.11 1.34
N ILE A 161 16.10 9.50 2.53
CA ILE A 161 14.86 9.10 3.22
C ILE A 161 14.19 10.30 3.91
N LYS A 162 14.96 11.19 4.55
CA LYS A 162 14.50 12.29 5.41
C LYS A 162 13.37 13.12 4.81
N ILE A 163 13.45 13.42 3.54
CA ILE A 163 12.51 14.32 2.84
C ILE A 163 11.29 13.54 2.30
N GLY A 164 11.14 12.25 2.71
CA GLY A 164 10.13 11.36 2.10
C GLY A 164 10.37 11.15 0.59
N GLY A 165 11.59 11.49 0.15
CA GLY A 165 11.99 11.59 -1.24
C GLY A 165 12.79 10.42 -1.76
N PHE A 166 13.03 9.36 -0.97
CA PHE A 166 13.92 8.26 -1.35
C PHE A 166 13.74 7.81 -2.80
N TYR A 167 12.51 7.52 -3.21
CA TYR A 167 12.25 7.07 -4.59
C TYR A 167 12.49 8.15 -5.65
N ARG A 168 12.35 9.44 -5.32
CA ARG A 168 12.72 10.55 -6.22
C ARG A 168 14.22 10.66 -6.36
N HIS A 169 14.95 10.53 -5.25
CA HIS A 169 16.43 10.54 -5.25
C HIS A 169 16.98 9.32 -5.96
N LEU A 170 16.39 8.14 -5.75
CA LEU A 170 16.75 6.93 -6.49
C LEU A 170 16.51 7.11 -8.00
N ALA A 171 15.35 7.65 -8.40
CA ALA A 171 15.07 7.95 -9.80
C ALA A 171 16.09 8.92 -10.39
N PHE A 172 16.48 9.96 -9.65
CA PHE A 172 17.50 10.91 -10.07
C PHE A 172 18.87 10.23 -10.24
N LYS A 173 19.30 9.38 -9.31
CA LYS A 173 20.54 8.61 -9.38
C LYS A 173 20.52 7.63 -10.56
N LEU A 174 19.41 6.92 -10.77
CA LEU A 174 19.19 6.03 -11.92
C LEU A 174 19.31 6.78 -13.25
N ASN A 175 18.73 7.98 -13.35
CA ASN A 175 18.81 8.80 -14.56
C ASN A 175 20.20 9.39 -14.83
N LYS A 176 21.10 9.40 -13.83
CA LYS A 176 22.50 9.80 -13.99
C LYS A 176 23.42 8.69 -14.45
N VAL A 177 22.99 7.44 -14.34
CA VAL A 177 23.76 6.30 -14.82
C VAL A 177 23.92 6.42 -16.33
N LYS A 178 25.17 6.47 -16.82
CA LYS A 178 25.47 6.52 -18.24
C LYS A 178 24.90 5.30 -18.93
N ASP A 179 24.17 5.54 -20.01
CA ASP A 179 23.58 4.51 -20.87
C ASP A 179 22.46 3.66 -20.21
N ALA A 180 21.89 4.11 -19.10
CA ALA A 180 20.72 3.46 -18.52
C ALA A 180 19.56 3.50 -19.52
N LYS A 181 19.40 2.42 -20.26
CA LYS A 181 18.30 2.21 -21.19
C LYS A 181 17.16 1.54 -20.43
N ARG A 182 16.07 2.25 -20.37
CA ARG A 182 14.87 1.74 -19.73
C ARG A 182 13.93 1.16 -20.78
N HIS A 183 13.48 -0.05 -20.53
CA HIS A 183 12.45 -0.68 -21.34
C HIS A 183 11.15 -0.76 -20.56
N LYS A 184 10.08 -0.14 -21.09
CA LYS A 184 8.71 -0.40 -20.63
C LYS A 184 8.11 -1.48 -21.51
N ILE A 185 7.62 -2.54 -20.86
CA ILE A 185 6.88 -3.58 -21.53
C ILE A 185 5.40 -3.26 -21.32
N HIS A 186 4.69 -3.01 -22.42
CA HIS A 186 3.24 -2.93 -22.45
C HIS A 186 2.71 -4.08 -23.30
N LYS A 187 1.57 -4.61 -22.95
CA LYS A 187 0.86 -5.53 -23.84
C LYS A 187 0.08 -4.71 -24.86
N ASP A 188 0.22 -5.07 -26.15
CA ASP A 188 -0.62 -4.54 -27.18
C ASP A 188 -2.05 -5.11 -27.10
N VAL A 189 -2.90 -4.70 -28.04
CA VAL A 189 -4.31 -5.16 -28.13
C VAL A 189 -4.42 -6.68 -28.34
N ASP A 190 -3.38 -7.31 -28.88
CA ASP A 190 -3.31 -8.75 -29.16
C ASP A 190 -2.64 -9.54 -28.01
N GLY A 191 -2.24 -8.83 -26.93
CA GLY A 191 -1.59 -9.41 -25.75
C GLY A 191 -0.10 -9.66 -25.88
N ASN A 192 0.56 -9.20 -26.99
CA ASN A 192 1.99 -9.32 -27.19
C ASN A 192 2.74 -8.25 -26.39
N ASP A 193 3.93 -8.59 -25.91
CA ASP A 193 4.80 -7.65 -25.22
C ASP A 193 5.42 -6.66 -26.23
N VAL A 194 5.04 -5.39 -26.11
CA VAL A 194 5.66 -4.28 -26.85
C VAL A 194 6.64 -3.56 -25.96
N ILE A 195 7.89 -3.53 -26.38
CA ILE A 195 8.99 -2.91 -25.63
C ILE A 195 9.17 -1.46 -26.11
N TYR A 196 8.95 -0.52 -25.18
CA TYR A 196 9.25 0.89 -25.44
C TYR A 196 10.52 1.31 -24.71
N GLU A 197 11.47 1.86 -25.42
CA GLU A 197 12.63 2.51 -24.82
C GLU A 197 12.22 3.88 -24.27
N THR A 198 12.39 4.09 -22.93
CA THR A 198 12.14 5.37 -22.30
C THR A 198 13.42 5.91 -21.66
N LYS A 199 13.66 7.19 -21.83
CA LYS A 199 14.92 7.84 -21.47
C LYS A 199 15.11 8.12 -19.98
N TYR A 200 14.00 8.15 -19.19
CA TYR A 200 14.06 8.60 -17.79
C TYR A 200 13.20 7.72 -16.87
N TYR A 201 13.72 7.49 -15.66
CA TYR A 201 12.99 6.85 -14.58
C TYR A 201 12.11 7.87 -13.86
N SER A 202 10.82 7.55 -13.69
CA SER A 202 9.94 8.27 -12.78
C SER A 202 10.10 7.77 -11.34
N ARG A 203 9.50 8.48 -10.39
CA ARG A 203 9.42 8.04 -8.99
C ARG A 203 8.80 6.64 -8.85
N GLU A 204 7.73 6.39 -9.56
CA GLU A 204 7.01 5.10 -9.51
C GLU A 204 7.83 3.96 -10.13
N ASP A 205 8.59 4.27 -11.16
CA ASP A 205 9.50 3.30 -11.77
C ASP A 205 10.63 2.94 -10.80
N ALA A 206 11.21 3.92 -10.12
CA ALA A 206 12.24 3.70 -9.11
C ALA A 206 11.71 2.88 -7.93
N LYS A 207 10.46 3.14 -7.49
CA LYS A 207 9.80 2.34 -6.45
C LYS A 207 9.60 0.90 -6.89
N THR A 208 9.14 0.70 -8.11
CA THR A 208 8.95 -0.65 -8.67
C THR A 208 10.26 -1.40 -8.78
N LEU A 209 11.29 -0.74 -9.33
CA LEU A 209 12.62 -1.32 -9.48
C LEU A 209 13.26 -1.66 -8.13
N TRP A 210 13.14 -0.76 -7.13
CA TRP A 210 13.58 -1.02 -5.76
C TRP A 210 12.94 -2.28 -5.19
N ASN A 211 11.62 -2.41 -5.32
CA ASN A 211 10.89 -3.57 -4.79
C ASN A 211 11.30 -4.87 -5.50
N ILE A 212 11.46 -4.85 -6.83
CA ILE A 212 11.92 -6.02 -7.60
C ILE A 212 13.34 -6.38 -7.17
N TRP A 213 14.24 -5.43 -7.09
CA TRP A 213 15.63 -5.62 -6.71
C TRP A 213 15.78 -6.15 -5.28
N LEU A 214 15.03 -5.56 -4.34
CA LEU A 214 15.07 -5.97 -2.93
C LEU A 214 14.55 -7.41 -2.74
N ASN A 215 13.55 -7.82 -3.51
CA ASN A 215 12.82 -9.07 -3.35
C ASN A 215 13.25 -10.18 -4.33
N GLY A 216 14.07 -9.85 -5.33
CA GLY A 216 14.53 -10.81 -6.35
C GLY A 216 15.40 -11.93 -5.78
N GLU A 217 15.44 -13.06 -6.48
CA GLU A 217 16.46 -14.10 -6.28
C GLU A 217 17.80 -13.53 -6.72
N ASN A 218 18.89 -14.00 -6.11
CA ASN A 218 20.28 -13.59 -6.34
C ASN A 218 20.50 -12.68 -7.56
N LEU A 219 21.04 -11.52 -7.31
CA LEU A 219 21.30 -10.45 -8.29
C LEU A 219 22.07 -10.89 -9.57
N ASN A 220 22.45 -12.17 -9.67
CA ASN A 220 23.34 -12.70 -10.71
C ASN A 220 22.69 -13.74 -11.64
N LYS A 221 21.37 -14.01 -11.60
CA LYS A 221 20.76 -14.99 -12.51
C LYS A 221 19.44 -14.48 -13.10
N ASP A 222 19.43 -14.34 -14.40
CA ASP A 222 18.29 -14.40 -15.33
C ASP A 222 17.28 -13.24 -15.38
N ASN A 223 17.49 -12.11 -14.69
CA ASN A 223 16.73 -10.88 -14.92
C ASN A 223 17.67 -9.70 -15.20
N GLU A 224 18.64 -9.92 -16.02
CA GLU A 224 19.77 -9.02 -16.29
C GLU A 224 19.38 -7.60 -16.70
N VAL A 225 18.28 -7.41 -17.38
CA VAL A 225 17.92 -6.12 -17.99
C VAL A 225 17.28 -5.12 -17.01
N LYS A 226 16.72 -5.56 -15.88
CA LYS A 226 15.94 -4.68 -14.99
C LYS A 226 16.64 -4.29 -13.69
N THR A 227 17.65 -5.03 -13.26
CA THR A 227 18.33 -4.83 -11.97
C THR A 227 19.73 -4.25 -12.08
N ASP A 228 20.32 -4.25 -13.26
CA ASP A 228 21.69 -3.78 -13.47
C ASP A 228 21.84 -2.29 -13.14
N ASP A 229 20.86 -1.47 -13.52
CA ASP A 229 20.91 -0.04 -13.26
C ASP A 229 20.87 0.27 -11.76
N ILE A 230 20.04 -0.43 -10.99
CA ILE A 230 19.97 -0.22 -9.53
C ILE A 230 21.19 -0.78 -8.83
N ASN A 231 21.74 -1.91 -9.29
CA ASN A 231 23.01 -2.44 -8.81
C ASN A 231 24.15 -1.43 -9.02
N PHE A 232 24.23 -0.85 -10.22
CA PHE A 232 25.22 0.16 -10.53
C PHE A 232 25.08 1.40 -9.65
N VAL A 233 23.85 1.88 -9.43
CA VAL A 233 23.57 2.99 -8.50
C VAL A 233 24.02 2.63 -7.09
N PHE A 234 23.68 1.45 -6.59
CA PHE A 234 24.07 1.04 -5.24
C PHE A 234 25.59 0.85 -5.14
N GLN A 235 26.23 0.25 -6.11
CA GLN A 235 27.69 0.13 -6.14
C GLN A 235 28.38 1.51 -6.15
N SER A 236 27.81 2.49 -6.85
CA SER A 236 28.39 3.82 -7.00
C SER A 236 28.19 4.75 -5.80
N TYR A 237 27.06 4.62 -5.11
CA TYR A 237 26.66 5.55 -4.04
C TYR A 237 26.61 4.90 -2.66
N TYR A 238 26.45 3.57 -2.58
CA TYR A 238 26.15 2.80 -1.37
C TYR A 238 26.84 1.43 -1.39
N GLY A 239 28.12 1.37 -1.79
CA GLY A 239 28.86 0.11 -2.00
C GLY A 239 28.94 -0.75 -0.74
N GLU A 240 29.25 -0.15 0.42
CA GLU A 240 29.30 -0.87 1.70
C GLU A 240 27.90 -1.38 2.12
N ILE A 241 26.83 -0.61 1.84
CA ILE A 241 25.46 -1.03 2.07
C ILE A 241 25.10 -2.21 1.18
N LEU A 242 25.48 -2.14 -0.11
CA LEU A 242 25.28 -3.23 -1.06
C LEU A 242 25.99 -4.51 -0.61
N ASP A 243 27.25 -4.42 -0.21
CA ASP A 243 28.03 -5.57 0.24
C ASP A 243 27.42 -6.24 1.47
N LEU A 244 27.00 -5.44 2.45
CA LEU A 244 26.29 -5.95 3.62
C LEU A 244 24.98 -6.63 3.22
N MET A 245 24.18 -5.97 2.39
CA MET A 245 22.92 -6.51 1.91
C MET A 245 23.11 -7.86 1.20
N LEU A 246 24.10 -7.97 0.31
CA LEU A 246 24.40 -9.19 -0.44
C LEU A 246 24.85 -10.33 0.48
N SER A 247 25.58 -10.02 1.55
CA SER A 247 26.02 -11.04 2.52
C SER A 247 24.86 -11.73 3.25
N PHE A 248 23.73 -11.04 3.40
CA PHE A 248 22.52 -11.56 4.06
C PHE A 248 21.48 -12.12 3.09
N LYS A 249 21.46 -11.66 1.85
CA LYS A 249 20.44 -12.03 0.86
C LYS A 249 20.68 -13.46 0.33
N LYS A 250 20.17 -14.44 1.06
CA LYS A 250 20.31 -15.86 0.71
C LYS A 250 19.18 -16.35 -0.18
N ASP A 251 17.96 -15.86 0.06
CA ASP A 251 16.73 -16.36 -0.55
C ASP A 251 15.91 -15.25 -1.18
N LYS A 252 15.07 -15.61 -2.14
CA LYS A 252 14.02 -14.76 -2.67
C LYS A 252 13.11 -14.28 -1.53
N ASN A 253 12.72 -13.02 -1.59
CA ASN A 253 11.86 -12.37 -0.61
C ASN A 253 12.44 -12.29 0.82
N PHE A 254 13.74 -12.52 1.03
CA PHE A 254 14.35 -12.37 2.36
C PHE A 254 14.08 -10.97 2.94
N PHE A 255 14.44 -9.93 2.21
CA PHE A 255 14.22 -8.56 2.67
C PHE A 255 12.74 -8.20 2.74
N PHE A 256 11.92 -8.66 1.80
CA PHE A 256 10.48 -8.42 1.87
C PHE A 256 9.89 -8.93 3.19
N LYS A 257 10.18 -10.18 3.55
CA LYS A 257 9.71 -10.76 4.82
C LYS A 257 10.26 -10.02 6.03
N THR A 258 11.57 -9.74 6.04
CA THR A 258 12.23 -9.06 7.15
C THR A 258 11.66 -7.66 7.37
N LEU A 259 11.56 -6.85 6.30
CA LEU A 259 11.05 -5.48 6.40
C LEU A 259 9.54 -5.45 6.68
N SER A 260 8.77 -6.37 6.12
CA SER A 260 7.34 -6.51 6.45
C SER A 260 7.12 -6.89 7.91
N PHE A 261 7.99 -7.74 8.48
CA PHE A 261 7.95 -8.06 9.90
C PHE A 261 8.23 -6.84 10.77
N MET A 262 9.28 -6.06 10.44
CA MET A 262 9.63 -4.84 11.17
C MET A 262 8.51 -3.78 11.08
N GLU A 263 7.93 -3.61 9.89
CA GLU A 263 6.77 -2.76 9.65
C GLU A 263 5.57 -3.17 10.50
N ALA A 264 5.27 -4.47 10.51
CA ALA A 264 4.17 -5.03 11.29
C ALA A 264 4.40 -4.88 12.81
N ASP A 265 5.62 -5.12 13.31
CA ASP A 265 5.96 -4.89 14.71
C ASP A 265 5.74 -3.43 15.10
N PHE A 266 6.20 -2.50 14.28
CA PHE A 266 5.98 -1.08 14.51
C PHE A 266 4.49 -0.72 14.53
N ILE A 267 3.75 -1.11 13.53
CA ILE A 267 2.31 -0.78 13.42
C ILE A 267 1.53 -1.42 14.57
N PHE A 268 1.70 -2.73 14.79
CA PHE A 268 0.84 -3.45 15.75
C PHE A 268 1.33 -3.35 17.18
N ASN A 269 2.62 -3.57 17.43
CA ASN A 269 3.14 -3.69 18.79
C ASN A 269 3.61 -2.35 19.38
N LYS A 270 3.83 -1.32 18.56
CA LYS A 270 4.15 0.03 19.04
C LYS A 270 2.93 0.94 18.92
N VAL A 271 2.48 1.24 17.71
CA VAL A 271 1.43 2.23 17.47
C VAL A 271 0.05 1.75 17.94
N CYS A 272 -0.47 0.63 17.37
CA CYS A 272 -1.81 0.15 17.72
C CYS A 272 -1.94 -0.19 19.19
N ARG A 273 -0.90 -0.80 19.79
CA ARG A 273 -0.92 -1.11 21.22
C ARG A 273 -1.12 0.15 22.04
N ARG A 274 -0.32 1.19 21.83
CA ARG A 274 -0.44 2.46 22.57
C ARG A 274 -1.78 3.14 22.34
N LEU A 275 -2.25 3.16 21.10
CA LEU A 275 -3.57 3.72 20.78
C LEU A 275 -4.67 3.01 21.57
N TYR A 276 -4.62 1.69 21.66
CA TYR A 276 -5.60 0.93 22.43
C TYR A 276 -5.48 1.11 23.95
N GLU A 277 -4.28 1.40 24.47
CA GLU A 277 -4.02 1.65 25.88
C GLU A 277 -4.35 3.09 26.29
N GLU A 278 -4.02 4.08 25.45
CA GLU A 278 -4.05 5.50 25.78
C GLU A 278 -5.31 6.23 25.28
N VAL A 279 -6.01 5.68 24.25
CA VAL A 279 -7.20 6.33 23.65
C VAL A 279 -8.45 5.46 23.88
N PRO A 280 -9.24 5.73 24.93
CA PRO A 280 -10.42 4.95 25.25
C PRO A 280 -11.43 4.95 24.10
N GLY A 281 -11.93 3.78 23.74
CA GLY A 281 -12.98 3.62 22.73
C GLY A 281 -12.51 3.70 21.28
N ILE A 282 -11.24 3.94 21.03
CA ILE A 282 -10.71 3.98 19.65
C ILE A 282 -10.95 2.66 18.92
N ILE A 283 -11.31 2.75 17.66
CA ILE A 283 -11.50 1.64 16.74
C ILE A 283 -10.51 1.85 15.59
N LEU A 284 -9.78 0.78 15.25
CA LEU A 284 -8.69 0.83 14.28
C LEU A 284 -8.85 -0.25 13.21
N THR A 285 -8.38 0.06 11.99
CA THR A 285 -8.00 -0.95 11.02
C THR A 285 -6.67 -0.56 10.38
N THR A 286 -5.99 -1.51 9.75
CA THR A 286 -4.64 -1.30 9.22
C THR A 286 -4.54 -1.73 7.77
N CYS A 287 -3.60 -1.15 7.06
CA CYS A 287 -3.23 -1.56 5.72
C CYS A 287 -1.72 -1.41 5.57
N HIS A 288 -0.98 -2.51 5.79
CA HIS A 288 0.48 -2.54 5.76
C HIS A 288 1.11 -1.51 6.72
N ASP A 289 1.69 -0.45 6.17
CA ASP A 289 2.36 0.66 6.84
C ASP A 289 1.42 1.82 7.23
N SER A 290 0.12 1.59 7.13
CA SER A 290 -0.90 2.61 7.45
C SER A 290 -1.87 2.14 8.52
N ILE A 291 -2.35 3.09 9.32
CA ILE A 291 -3.47 2.92 10.25
C ILE A 291 -4.66 3.76 9.80
N TYR A 292 -5.86 3.23 9.96
CA TYR A 292 -7.12 3.90 9.68
C TYR A 292 -7.95 3.95 10.95
N PHE A 293 -8.55 5.08 11.20
CA PHE A 293 -9.26 5.38 12.46
C PHE A 293 -10.41 6.36 12.22
N GLU A 294 -11.32 6.47 13.17
CA GLU A 294 -12.42 7.43 13.11
C GLU A 294 -11.88 8.87 13.22
N GLN A 295 -12.37 9.77 12.37
CA GLN A 295 -11.89 11.15 12.27
C GLN A 295 -11.87 11.90 13.61
N GLN A 296 -12.77 11.60 14.52
CA GLN A 296 -12.84 12.25 15.84
C GLN A 296 -11.58 12.06 16.71
N TYR A 297 -10.78 11.03 16.45
CA TYR A 297 -9.54 10.72 17.18
C TYR A 297 -8.28 11.26 16.52
N GLU A 298 -8.40 12.06 15.45
CA GLU A 298 -7.25 12.50 14.63
C GLU A 298 -6.12 13.11 15.46
N LYS A 299 -6.46 13.96 16.44
CA LYS A 299 -5.45 14.63 17.28
C LYS A 299 -4.69 13.64 18.17
N GLN A 300 -5.39 12.77 18.90
CA GLN A 300 -4.78 11.78 19.78
C GLN A 300 -3.92 10.78 18.98
N VAL A 301 -4.42 10.35 17.84
CA VAL A 301 -3.69 9.45 16.95
C VAL A 301 -2.44 10.13 16.40
N ALA A 302 -2.52 11.40 16.01
CA ALA A 302 -1.36 12.16 15.53
C ALA A 302 -0.27 12.29 16.60
N GLU A 303 -0.64 12.54 17.84
CA GLU A 303 0.32 12.64 18.96
C GLU A 303 1.09 11.32 19.14
N ILE A 304 0.40 10.19 19.23
CA ILE A 304 1.02 8.87 19.41
C ILE A 304 1.82 8.45 18.19
N TRP A 305 1.27 8.65 16.99
CA TRP A 305 1.92 8.35 15.73
C TRP A 305 3.26 9.08 15.57
N ASN A 306 3.24 10.40 15.80
CA ASN A 306 4.43 11.24 15.68
C ASN A 306 5.48 10.88 16.74
N ASP A 307 5.06 10.56 17.97
CA ASP A 307 5.97 10.14 19.03
C ASP A 307 6.68 8.81 18.66
N GLU A 308 5.94 7.79 18.23
CA GLU A 308 6.53 6.52 17.83
C GLU A 308 7.41 6.66 16.58
N LEU A 309 6.99 7.43 15.58
CA LEU A 309 7.78 7.66 14.37
C LEU A 309 9.06 8.44 14.70
N SER A 310 9.00 9.41 15.62
CA SER A 310 10.17 10.17 16.08
C SER A 310 11.20 9.29 16.77
N LYS A 311 10.78 8.23 17.48
CA LYS A 311 11.69 7.24 18.07
C LYS A 311 12.46 6.48 16.97
N LEU A 312 11.79 6.04 15.89
CA LEU A 312 12.45 5.41 14.75
C LEU A 312 13.45 6.36 14.09
N HIS A 313 13.04 7.60 13.85
CA HIS A 313 13.92 8.60 13.23
C HIS A 313 15.12 8.94 14.10
N SER A 314 14.93 9.06 15.40
CA SER A 314 16.04 9.25 16.34
C SER A 314 16.99 8.06 16.36
N PHE A 315 16.46 6.84 16.25
CA PHE A 315 17.27 5.64 16.19
C PHE A 315 18.19 5.63 14.97
N ILE A 316 17.71 6.07 13.79
CA ILE A 316 18.54 6.16 12.59
C ILE A 316 19.37 7.46 12.48
N GLY A 317 19.31 8.34 13.50
CA GLY A 317 20.04 9.62 13.51
C GLY A 317 19.37 10.73 12.69
N CYS A 318 18.10 10.56 12.35
CA CYS A 318 17.28 11.62 11.77
C CYS A 318 16.71 12.48 12.90
N LYS A 319 17.24 13.67 13.07
CA LYS A 319 16.54 14.73 13.79
C LYS A 319 15.68 15.46 12.78
N ASP A 320 14.44 15.06 12.62
CA ASP A 320 13.56 15.69 11.65
C ASP A 320 12.53 16.54 12.35
N GLU A 321 12.65 17.85 12.18
CA GLU A 321 11.64 18.83 12.60
C GLU A 321 10.47 18.93 11.60
N SER A 322 10.59 18.31 10.42
CA SER A 322 9.65 18.44 9.30
C SER A 322 8.47 17.44 9.30
N ILE A 323 8.43 16.49 10.26
CA ILE A 323 7.36 15.48 10.35
C ILE A 323 6.11 16.02 11.07
N LYS A 324 5.94 17.33 11.09
CA LYS A 324 4.82 17.94 11.83
C LYS A 324 3.46 17.81 11.15
N GLU A 325 3.39 17.34 9.91
CA GLU A 325 2.10 17.17 9.24
C GLU A 325 1.95 15.75 8.67
N PRO A 326 0.95 14.99 9.15
CA PRO A 326 0.51 13.80 8.45
C PRO A 326 0.09 14.23 7.04
N ILE A 327 0.48 13.45 6.02
CA ILE A 327 -0.01 13.71 4.67
C ILE A 327 -1.49 13.39 4.67
N ILE A 328 -2.29 14.39 4.88
CA ILE A 328 -3.68 14.33 4.47
C ILE A 328 -3.63 14.46 2.96
N SER A 329 -3.83 13.36 2.24
CA SER A 329 -4.08 13.42 0.81
C SER A 329 -5.47 14.02 0.60
N ASN A 330 -5.58 15.32 0.78
CA ASN A 330 -6.76 16.09 0.40
C ASN A 330 -6.70 16.37 -1.11
N GLU A 331 -6.51 15.36 -1.93
CA GLU A 331 -6.89 15.46 -3.32
C GLU A 331 -8.42 15.35 -3.37
N ILE A 332 -9.07 16.50 -3.37
CA ILE A 332 -10.49 16.59 -3.70
C ILE A 332 -10.58 16.33 -5.19
N ILE A 333 -10.86 15.07 -5.54
CA ILE A 333 -11.25 14.74 -6.91
C ILE A 333 -12.71 15.17 -7.04
N GLU A 334 -12.96 16.26 -7.77
CA GLU A 334 -14.31 16.70 -8.09
C GLU A 334 -14.98 15.68 -9.04
N VAL A 335 -16.20 15.33 -8.72
CA VAL A 335 -17.06 14.56 -9.63
C VAL A 335 -17.60 15.50 -10.70
N LEU A 336 -16.94 15.57 -11.84
CA LEU A 336 -17.22 16.59 -12.86
C LEU A 336 -18.50 16.33 -13.68
N ASP A 337 -18.89 15.11 -13.95
CA ASP A 337 -20.15 14.80 -14.66
C ASP A 337 -20.61 13.35 -14.49
N TYR A 338 -21.47 13.13 -13.50
CA TYR A 338 -22.03 11.82 -13.20
C TYR A 338 -22.82 11.19 -14.37
N LYS A 339 -23.60 12.00 -15.08
CA LYS A 339 -24.48 11.50 -16.15
C LYS A 339 -23.66 10.96 -17.33
N LYS A 340 -22.64 11.70 -17.75
CA LYS A 340 -21.75 11.34 -18.86
C LYS A 340 -20.97 10.06 -18.58
N SER A 341 -20.54 9.86 -17.34
CA SER A 341 -19.85 8.66 -16.91
C SER A 341 -20.73 7.44 -16.87
N LYS A 342 -21.94 7.62 -16.36
CA LYS A 342 -22.94 6.54 -16.31
C LYS A 342 -23.29 6.04 -17.72
N ASP A 343 -23.43 6.97 -18.67
CA ASP A 343 -23.72 6.63 -20.06
C ASP A 343 -22.55 5.86 -20.71
N LYS A 344 -21.29 6.24 -20.41
CA LYS A 344 -20.11 5.53 -20.90
C LYS A 344 -19.97 4.12 -20.31
N ILE A 345 -20.16 3.98 -18.99
CA ILE A 345 -20.12 2.66 -18.33
C ILE A 345 -21.24 1.75 -18.85
N ASN A 346 -22.43 2.30 -19.06
CA ASN A 346 -23.52 1.53 -19.66
C ASN A 346 -23.22 1.08 -21.08
N ALA A 347 -22.55 1.91 -21.89
CA ALA A 347 -22.11 1.54 -23.23
C ALA A 347 -21.06 0.41 -23.21
N GLU A 348 -20.07 0.49 -22.32
CA GLU A 348 -19.06 -0.56 -22.15
C GLU A 348 -19.68 -1.87 -21.60
N LEU A 349 -20.69 -1.78 -20.76
CA LEU A 349 -21.49 -2.93 -20.30
C LEU A 349 -22.27 -3.59 -21.44
N ASP A 350 -22.85 -2.79 -22.33
CA ASP A 350 -23.59 -3.29 -23.47
C ASP A 350 -22.68 -4.03 -24.47
N GLU A 351 -21.45 -3.54 -24.65
CA GLU A 351 -20.44 -4.18 -25.49
C GLU A 351 -19.94 -5.51 -24.90
N LEU A 352 -19.82 -5.61 -23.57
CA LEU A 352 -19.41 -6.86 -22.91
C LEU A 352 -20.51 -7.92 -22.82
N LEU A 353 -21.78 -7.51 -22.95
CA LEU A 353 -22.94 -8.41 -22.84
C LEU A 353 -23.52 -8.79 -24.23
N SER A 354 -23.01 -8.20 -25.29
CA SER A 354 -23.34 -8.53 -26.68
C SER A 354 -22.42 -9.63 -27.21
#